data_1d7ddd6671164a83673c1072b347ad5a
#
_entry.id   1d7ddd6671164a83673c1072b347ad5a
#
_cell.length_a   1.000
_cell.length_b   1.000
_cell.length_c   1.000
_cell.angle_alpha   90.00
_cell.angle_beta   90.00
_cell.angle_gamma   90.00
#
_symmetry.space_group_name_H-M   'P 1'
#
loop_
_entity.id
_entity.type
_entity.pdbx_description
1 polymer ?
#
loop_
_entity_poly.entity_id
_entity_poly.type
_entity_poly.pdbx_seq_one_letter_code
_entity_poly.pdbx_strand_id
1 'polypeptide(L)'
;MDSLLGVKRIYTPKDYSTIYKKIDEYQCSTLNGIFYELGKTKCGIYDNKNALNFGYMINYDEKRYLKEINSNKTNVFENQNSLLNNMLNKDEKYFKSYKIKPIKIDKYKYKLNDENTIYLYMYVYSEEKDFNISVYINDKKVTDLTYNDLGIQKIKNEWKNQEITLTFDVKGDAQIFTAPLLYYLDQENLENNLKTLKENEFKLKKVSNTYINGTVDVKDDNKVLFTSIPYDKGWTVKVDGKKVKVQKLYNTFLGVKLKEGKHKVEFEYSTPGLKLGTSISIISIVLMILYLKHEKEF
;
A
#
# COMPACT_ATOMS: atom_id res chain seq x y z
N MET A 1 0.29 -4.22 -3.90
CA MET A 1 0.00 -3.65 -2.55
C MET A 1 -1.50 -3.39 -2.37
N ASP A 2 -2.17 -2.72 -3.31
CA ASP A 2 -3.61 -2.38 -3.21
C ASP A 2 -4.51 -3.57 -2.87
N SER A 3 -4.24 -4.74 -3.47
CA SER A 3 -4.99 -5.97 -3.16
C SER A 3 -4.84 -6.40 -1.71
N LEU A 4 -3.63 -6.33 -1.16
CA LEU A 4 -3.34 -6.70 0.24
C LEU A 4 -3.96 -5.72 1.24
N LEU A 5 -4.11 -4.44 0.88
CA LEU A 5 -4.73 -3.42 1.73
C LEU A 5 -6.25 -3.35 1.57
N GLY A 6 -6.83 -4.21 0.75
CA GLY A 6 -8.28 -4.27 0.55
C GLY A 6 -8.85 -3.13 -0.31
N VAL A 7 -8.02 -2.49 -1.13
CA VAL A 7 -8.47 -1.44 -2.05
C VAL A 7 -9.27 -2.08 -3.17
N LYS A 8 -10.58 -2.03 -3.08
CA LYS A 8 -11.52 -2.63 -4.04
C LYS A 8 -11.81 -1.75 -5.24
N ARG A 9 -11.89 -0.43 -5.03
CA ARG A 9 -12.19 0.54 -6.08
C ARG A 9 -11.21 1.70 -6.04
N ILE A 10 -10.84 2.18 -7.21
CA ILE A 10 -9.97 3.34 -7.40
C ILE A 10 -10.73 4.35 -8.24
N TYR A 11 -10.75 5.60 -7.76
CA TYR A 11 -11.37 6.76 -8.41
C TYR A 11 -10.25 7.71 -8.79
N THR A 12 -10.05 7.96 -10.08
CA THR A 12 -8.89 8.73 -10.53
C THR A 12 -9.07 9.31 -11.91
N PRO A 13 -8.50 10.51 -12.18
CA PRO A 13 -8.39 11.05 -13.53
C PRO A 13 -7.35 10.31 -14.40
N LYS A 14 -6.43 9.55 -13.78
CA LYS A 14 -5.43 8.77 -14.51
C LYS A 14 -6.07 7.48 -15.06
N ASP A 15 -5.64 7.07 -16.26
CA ASP A 15 -6.10 5.80 -16.83
C ASP A 15 -5.39 4.60 -16.17
N TYR A 16 -6.15 3.81 -15.43
CA TYR A 16 -5.72 2.56 -14.81
C TYR A 16 -6.28 1.31 -15.50
N SER A 17 -6.85 1.42 -16.71
CA SER A 17 -7.45 0.31 -17.46
C SER A 17 -6.47 -0.85 -17.73
N THR A 18 -5.18 -0.57 -17.73
CA THR A 18 -4.10 -1.57 -17.85
C THR A 18 -3.89 -2.40 -16.58
N ILE A 19 -4.38 -1.94 -15.42
CA ILE A 19 -4.20 -2.59 -14.11
C ILE A 19 -5.51 -3.17 -13.61
N TYR A 20 -6.59 -2.41 -13.75
CA TYR A 20 -7.90 -2.70 -13.19
C TYR A 20 -8.98 -2.59 -14.25
N LYS A 21 -10.09 -3.30 -14.06
CA LYS A 21 -11.23 -3.17 -14.95
C LYS A 21 -11.90 -1.82 -14.72
N LYS A 22 -11.94 -0.96 -15.74
CA LYS A 22 -12.77 0.25 -15.72
C LYS A 22 -14.25 -0.17 -15.73
N ILE A 23 -15.00 0.30 -14.74
CA ILE A 23 -16.42 -0.04 -14.56
C ILE A 23 -17.35 1.14 -14.82
N ASP A 24 -16.85 2.37 -14.63
CA ASP A 24 -17.62 3.58 -14.84
C ASP A 24 -16.72 4.80 -15.01
N GLU A 25 -17.32 5.95 -15.33
CA GLU A 25 -16.66 7.24 -15.47
C GLU A 25 -17.58 8.35 -14.96
N TYR A 26 -17.03 9.36 -14.30
CA TYR A 26 -17.78 10.51 -13.80
C TYR A 26 -16.97 11.79 -13.91
N GLN A 27 -17.65 12.93 -13.85
CA GLN A 27 -16.99 14.22 -13.83
C GLN A 27 -16.52 14.54 -12.41
N CYS A 28 -15.23 14.76 -12.25
CA CYS A 28 -14.62 15.09 -10.97
C CYS A 28 -13.94 16.47 -11.04
N SER A 29 -13.70 17.05 -9.86
CA SER A 29 -12.92 18.27 -9.73
C SER A 29 -11.49 17.92 -9.32
N THR A 30 -10.51 18.56 -9.95
CA THR A 30 -9.09 18.46 -9.60
C THR A 30 -8.57 19.83 -9.18
N LEU A 31 -7.65 19.85 -8.22
CA LEU A 31 -6.92 21.07 -7.87
C LEU A 31 -5.81 21.27 -8.90
N ASN A 32 -5.89 22.33 -9.66
CA ASN A 32 -4.90 22.71 -10.65
C ASN A 32 -4.07 23.89 -10.13
N GLY A 33 -2.75 23.69 -10.05
CA GLY A 33 -1.78 24.74 -9.79
C GLY A 33 -1.74 25.33 -8.39
N ILE A 34 -0.90 26.35 -8.22
CA ILE A 34 -0.62 27.04 -6.95
C ILE A 34 -1.81 27.89 -6.46
N PHE A 35 -2.73 28.26 -7.36
CA PHE A 35 -3.89 29.12 -7.03
C PHE A 35 -5.19 28.36 -6.75
N TYR A 36 -5.14 27.04 -6.56
CA TYR A 36 -6.29 26.20 -6.18
C TYR A 36 -7.53 26.34 -7.11
N GLU A 37 -7.33 26.57 -8.38
CA GLU A 37 -8.44 26.54 -9.33
C GLU A 37 -8.96 25.09 -9.47
N LEU A 38 -10.28 24.95 -9.28
CA LEU A 38 -10.98 23.68 -9.48
C LEU A 38 -11.20 23.43 -10.97
N GLY A 39 -10.34 22.61 -11.56
CA GLY A 39 -10.54 22.09 -12.91
C GLY A 39 -11.58 20.97 -12.94
N LYS A 40 -12.38 20.89 -13.99
CA LYS A 40 -13.25 19.76 -14.27
C LYS A 40 -12.53 18.77 -15.19
N THR A 41 -12.47 17.50 -14.77
CA THR A 41 -11.88 16.42 -15.58
C THR A 41 -12.75 15.17 -15.49
N LYS A 42 -12.51 14.20 -16.38
CA LYS A 42 -13.16 12.90 -16.31
C LYS A 42 -12.34 11.98 -15.42
N CYS A 43 -12.99 11.38 -14.43
CA CYS A 43 -12.41 10.38 -13.56
C CYS A 43 -12.99 9.00 -13.86
N GLY A 44 -12.12 8.02 -14.05
CA GLY A 44 -12.53 6.61 -14.17
C GLY A 44 -12.75 5.97 -12.80
N ILE A 45 -13.67 5.01 -12.75
CA ILE A 45 -13.88 4.10 -11.62
C ILE A 45 -13.35 2.72 -12.03
N TYR A 46 -12.40 2.21 -11.26
CA TYR A 46 -11.72 0.95 -11.57
C TYR A 46 -11.94 -0.07 -10.45
N ASP A 47 -12.22 -1.32 -10.83
CA ASP A 47 -12.47 -2.44 -9.92
C ASP A 47 -11.25 -3.36 -9.80
N ASN A 48 -10.82 -3.61 -8.56
CA ASN A 48 -9.72 -4.52 -8.23
C ASN A 48 -10.28 -5.88 -7.81
N LYS A 49 -10.36 -6.82 -8.73
CA LYS A 49 -10.86 -8.19 -8.48
C LYS A 49 -10.03 -8.97 -7.46
N ASN A 50 -8.76 -8.62 -7.30
CA ASN A 50 -7.82 -9.30 -6.43
C ASN A 50 -7.76 -8.69 -5.02
N ALA A 51 -8.57 -7.66 -4.73
CA ALA A 51 -8.62 -7.07 -3.41
C ALA A 51 -9.04 -8.10 -2.36
N LEU A 52 -8.25 -8.19 -1.30
CA LEU A 52 -8.59 -8.92 -0.08
C LEU A 52 -9.56 -8.10 0.75
N ASN A 53 -10.16 -8.71 1.76
CA ASN A 53 -10.98 -7.98 2.72
C ASN A 53 -10.10 -7.20 3.71
N PHE A 54 -10.74 -6.48 4.61
CA PHE A 54 -10.17 -5.67 5.67
C PHE A 54 -9.11 -6.39 6.52
N GLY A 55 -9.25 -7.72 6.72
CA GLY A 55 -8.29 -8.53 7.44
C GLY A 55 -8.34 -9.99 6.98
N TYR A 56 -7.26 -10.69 7.19
CA TYR A 56 -7.10 -12.11 6.84
C TYR A 56 -5.96 -12.74 7.65
N MET A 57 -5.98 -14.06 7.75
CA MET A 57 -4.95 -14.79 8.48
C MET A 57 -3.67 -14.92 7.67
N ILE A 58 -2.54 -14.62 8.31
CA ILE A 58 -1.20 -14.72 7.70
C ILE A 58 -0.25 -15.52 8.59
N ASN A 59 0.84 -16.00 8.02
CA ASN A 59 2.04 -16.28 8.77
C ASN A 59 2.77 -14.96 9.03
N TYR A 60 3.53 -14.88 10.12
CA TYR A 60 4.32 -13.70 10.40
C TYR A 60 5.61 -14.06 11.13
N ASP A 61 6.72 -13.90 10.46
CA ASP A 61 8.06 -13.99 11.03
C ASP A 61 8.78 -12.65 10.87
N GLU A 62 8.80 -11.88 11.97
CA GLU A 62 9.41 -10.55 11.99
C GLU A 62 10.91 -10.58 11.67
N LYS A 63 11.65 -11.58 12.22
CA LYS A 63 13.10 -11.67 12.03
C LYS A 63 13.43 -11.94 10.56
N ARG A 64 12.74 -12.89 9.94
CA ARG A 64 12.88 -13.20 8.52
C ARG A 64 12.58 -11.96 7.67
N TYR A 65 11.44 -11.31 7.90
CA TYR A 65 11.02 -10.12 7.15
C TYR A 65 12.05 -8.98 7.24
N LEU A 66 12.48 -8.62 8.45
CA LEU A 66 13.46 -7.54 8.63
C LEU A 66 14.81 -7.85 7.99
N LYS A 67 15.26 -9.11 8.02
CA LYS A 67 16.49 -9.54 7.35
C LYS A 67 16.39 -9.35 5.82
N GLU A 68 15.28 -9.80 5.23
CA GLU A 68 15.04 -9.69 3.78
C GLU A 68 14.91 -8.24 3.32
N ILE A 69 14.12 -7.41 4.01
CA ILE A 69 13.95 -5.98 3.68
C ILE A 69 15.28 -5.22 3.81
N ASN A 70 16.08 -5.51 4.82
CA ASN A 70 17.39 -4.88 4.99
C ASN A 70 18.37 -5.25 3.88
N SER A 71 18.30 -6.48 3.34
CA SER A 71 19.10 -6.90 2.19
C SER A 71 18.65 -6.27 0.88
N ASN A 72 17.36 -5.94 0.75
CA ASN A 72 16.71 -5.45 -0.46
C ASN A 72 16.42 -3.94 -0.44
N LYS A 73 17.10 -3.16 0.42
CA LYS A 73 16.80 -1.74 0.73
C LYS A 73 16.30 -0.89 -0.45
N THR A 74 16.92 -1.06 -1.62
CA THR A 74 16.65 -0.24 -2.80
C THR A 74 15.80 -0.93 -3.85
N ASN A 75 15.38 -2.17 -3.59
CA ASN A 75 14.62 -2.96 -4.57
C ASN A 75 13.17 -3.10 -4.15
N VAL A 76 12.33 -2.21 -4.65
CA VAL A 76 10.90 -2.14 -4.33
C VAL A 76 10.13 -3.41 -4.74
N PHE A 77 10.58 -4.13 -5.76
CA PHE A 77 9.94 -5.37 -6.22
C PHE A 77 10.31 -6.55 -5.34
N GLU A 78 11.59 -6.67 -4.98
CA GLU A 78 12.02 -7.72 -4.05
C GLU A 78 11.42 -7.50 -2.65
N ASN A 79 11.23 -6.25 -2.23
CA ASN A 79 10.52 -5.95 -0.99
C ASN A 79 9.05 -6.42 -1.02
N GLN A 80 8.37 -6.32 -2.17
CA GLN A 80 7.02 -6.86 -2.32
C GLN A 80 7.02 -8.40 -2.35
N ASN A 81 8.00 -9.05 -3.00
CA ASN A 81 8.19 -10.50 -2.92
C ASN A 81 8.37 -10.95 -1.47
N SER A 82 9.27 -10.29 -0.72
CA SER A 82 9.55 -10.61 0.69
C SER A 82 8.31 -10.46 1.58
N LEU A 83 7.50 -9.42 1.37
CA LEU A 83 6.27 -9.21 2.11
C LEU A 83 5.27 -10.37 1.90
N LEU A 84 5.01 -10.73 0.64
CA LEU A 84 4.10 -11.84 0.30
C LEU A 84 4.63 -13.18 0.81
N ASN A 85 5.92 -13.43 0.65
CA ASN A 85 6.58 -14.64 1.13
C ASN A 85 6.49 -14.78 2.66
N ASN A 86 6.63 -13.69 3.38
CA ASN A 86 6.47 -13.68 4.82
C ASN A 86 5.01 -14.01 5.22
N MET A 87 4.03 -13.35 4.58
CA MET A 87 2.60 -13.59 4.84
C MET A 87 2.16 -15.02 4.55
N LEU A 88 2.73 -15.64 3.52
CA LEU A 88 2.34 -16.97 3.04
C LEU A 88 3.25 -18.10 3.55
N ASN A 89 4.35 -17.76 4.21
CA ASN A 89 5.43 -18.69 4.57
C ASN A 89 5.97 -19.45 3.34
N LYS A 90 6.28 -18.71 2.29
CA LYS A 90 6.79 -19.24 1.02
C LYS A 90 8.13 -18.62 0.65
N ASP A 91 8.71 -19.07 -0.42
CA ASP A 91 9.93 -18.53 -1.02
C ASP A 91 9.76 -18.51 -2.55
N GLU A 92 8.94 -17.58 -3.02
CA GLU A 92 8.54 -17.47 -4.41
C GLU A 92 8.89 -16.10 -4.99
N LYS A 93 8.96 -16.02 -6.32
CA LYS A 93 9.17 -14.77 -7.06
C LYS A 93 7.90 -14.40 -7.81
N TYR A 94 7.14 -13.47 -7.27
CA TYR A 94 5.96 -12.88 -7.92
C TYR A 94 6.37 -11.81 -8.92
N PHE A 95 7.23 -10.88 -8.51
CA PHE A 95 7.94 -10.00 -9.41
C PHE A 95 9.25 -10.65 -9.85
N LYS A 96 9.46 -10.79 -11.15
CA LYS A 96 10.64 -11.38 -11.77
C LYS A 96 11.36 -10.33 -12.60
N SER A 97 12.69 -10.21 -12.43
CA SER A 97 13.50 -9.19 -13.10
C SER A 97 13.75 -9.53 -14.55
N TYR A 98 13.69 -8.52 -15.41
CA TYR A 98 14.26 -8.61 -16.75
C TYR A 98 15.81 -8.47 -16.68
N LYS A 99 16.49 -9.22 -17.53
CA LYS A 99 17.96 -9.04 -17.71
C LYS A 99 18.21 -7.78 -18.51
N ILE A 100 18.89 -6.81 -17.91
CA ILE A 100 19.22 -5.52 -18.52
C ILE A 100 20.70 -5.52 -18.93
N LYS A 101 20.97 -5.07 -20.16
CA LYS A 101 22.34 -4.81 -20.63
C LYS A 101 22.48 -3.31 -20.83
N PRO A 102 23.28 -2.60 -20.01
CA PRO A 102 23.52 -1.17 -20.19
C PRO A 102 24.35 -0.93 -21.45
N ILE A 103 23.96 0.07 -22.22
CA ILE A 103 24.73 0.57 -23.38
C ILE A 103 25.42 1.89 -23.03
N LYS A 104 24.66 2.80 -22.39
CA LYS A 104 25.04 4.13 -21.91
C LYS A 104 24.29 4.41 -20.62
N ILE A 105 24.58 5.54 -19.97
CA ILE A 105 23.90 5.94 -18.73
C ILE A 105 22.37 6.06 -18.94
N ASP A 106 21.95 6.56 -20.11
CA ASP A 106 20.56 6.79 -20.49
C ASP A 106 19.97 5.71 -21.41
N LYS A 107 20.77 4.68 -21.79
CA LYS A 107 20.33 3.64 -22.74
C LYS A 107 20.59 2.24 -22.19
N TYR A 108 19.53 1.44 -22.19
CA TYR A 108 19.56 0.05 -21.75
C TYR A 108 18.97 -0.85 -22.83
N LYS A 109 19.62 -1.97 -23.10
CA LYS A 109 19.06 -3.05 -23.93
C LYS A 109 18.58 -4.18 -23.04
N TYR A 110 17.40 -4.70 -23.33
CA TYR A 110 16.89 -5.90 -22.70
C TYR A 110 16.04 -6.72 -23.67
N LYS A 111 15.98 -8.02 -23.44
CA LYS A 111 15.19 -8.93 -24.24
C LYS A 111 13.88 -9.26 -23.53
N LEU A 112 12.76 -9.03 -24.21
CA LEU A 112 11.46 -9.46 -23.72
C LEU A 112 11.21 -10.90 -24.14
N ASN A 113 10.82 -11.72 -23.19
CA ASN A 113 10.58 -13.14 -23.44
C ASN A 113 9.10 -13.48 -23.65
N ASP A 114 8.17 -12.53 -23.35
CA ASP A 114 6.75 -12.79 -23.35
C ASP A 114 5.88 -11.54 -23.44
N GLU A 115 4.56 -11.72 -23.29
CA GLU A 115 3.52 -10.67 -23.36
C GLU A 115 3.35 -9.89 -22.07
N ASN A 116 4.24 -10.06 -21.08
CA ASN A 116 4.03 -9.49 -19.77
C ASN A 116 4.14 -7.97 -19.77
N THR A 117 3.36 -7.35 -18.92
CA THR A 117 3.48 -5.93 -18.62
C THR A 117 4.82 -5.65 -17.96
N ILE A 118 5.48 -4.59 -18.40
CA ILE A 118 6.74 -4.12 -17.83
C ILE A 118 6.42 -3.23 -16.63
N TYR A 119 7.04 -3.52 -15.50
CA TYR A 119 7.06 -2.66 -14.32
C TYR A 119 8.43 -2.02 -14.22
N LEU A 120 8.46 -0.68 -14.33
CA LEU A 120 9.66 0.15 -14.27
C LEU A 120 9.71 0.90 -12.94
N TYR A 121 10.86 0.91 -12.30
CA TYR A 121 11.17 1.81 -11.19
C TYR A 121 12.54 2.43 -11.36
N MET A 122 12.65 3.74 -11.12
CA MET A 122 13.91 4.49 -11.19
C MET A 122 14.10 5.32 -9.93
N TYR A 123 15.35 5.42 -9.48
CA TYR A 123 15.74 6.40 -8.47
C TYR A 123 16.11 7.69 -9.16
N VAL A 124 15.29 8.70 -8.92
CA VAL A 124 15.47 10.05 -9.47
C VAL A 124 15.66 11.02 -8.32
N TYR A 125 16.65 11.88 -8.43
CA TYR A 125 16.86 13.02 -7.54
C TYR A 125 16.66 14.31 -8.33
N SER A 126 16.06 15.31 -7.72
CA SER A 126 15.89 16.66 -8.23
C SER A 126 15.76 17.61 -7.07
N GLU A 127 16.47 18.73 -7.09
CA GLU A 127 16.38 19.79 -6.08
C GLU A 127 15.13 20.64 -6.27
N GLU A 128 14.87 21.05 -7.50
CA GLU A 128 13.78 21.96 -7.86
C GLU A 128 12.43 21.26 -8.02
N LYS A 129 12.42 19.92 -8.10
CA LYS A 129 11.22 19.10 -8.36
C LYS A 129 10.52 19.42 -9.69
N ASP A 130 11.17 20.20 -10.54
CA ASP A 130 10.70 20.58 -11.88
C ASP A 130 11.52 19.87 -12.95
N PHE A 131 11.06 18.68 -13.31
CA PHE A 131 11.68 17.86 -14.34
C PHE A 131 10.66 17.05 -15.13
N ASN A 132 11.07 16.62 -16.30
CA ASN A 132 10.38 15.63 -17.11
C ASN A 132 11.36 14.58 -17.60
N ILE A 133 11.05 13.29 -17.39
CA ILE A 133 11.79 12.16 -17.94
C ILE A 133 10.89 11.45 -18.94
N SER A 134 11.17 11.66 -20.23
CA SER A 134 10.50 10.91 -21.29
C SER A 134 11.12 9.54 -21.45
N VAL A 135 10.29 8.49 -21.39
CA VAL A 135 10.71 7.09 -21.53
C VAL A 135 10.35 6.60 -22.93
N TYR A 136 11.31 6.04 -23.62
CA TYR A 136 11.16 5.51 -24.97
C TYR A 136 11.52 4.02 -25.01
N ILE A 137 10.77 3.27 -25.81
CA ILE A 137 11.11 1.89 -26.18
C ILE A 137 11.20 1.82 -27.71
N ASN A 138 12.35 1.39 -28.23
CA ASN A 138 12.65 1.37 -29.67
C ASN A 138 12.27 2.72 -30.34
N ASP A 139 12.74 3.82 -29.73
CA ASP A 139 12.52 5.21 -30.15
C ASP A 139 11.04 5.67 -30.14
N LYS A 140 10.09 4.81 -29.72
CA LYS A 140 8.69 5.18 -29.49
C LYS A 140 8.52 5.62 -28.04
N LYS A 141 8.04 6.86 -27.85
CA LYS A 141 7.72 7.38 -26.50
C LYS A 141 6.57 6.58 -25.89
N VAL A 142 6.78 6.10 -24.66
CA VAL A 142 5.80 5.27 -23.94
C VAL A 142 5.19 5.97 -22.73
N THR A 143 5.94 6.85 -22.07
CA THR A 143 5.44 7.64 -20.94
C THR A 143 6.35 8.83 -20.65
N ASP A 144 5.82 9.78 -19.89
CA ASP A 144 6.56 10.84 -19.22
C ASP A 144 6.48 10.64 -17.71
N LEU A 145 7.56 10.95 -17.02
CA LEU A 145 7.65 10.89 -15.57
C LEU A 145 8.02 12.26 -15.04
N THR A 146 7.20 12.79 -14.16
CA THR A 146 7.43 14.02 -13.41
C THR A 146 7.67 13.70 -11.95
N TYR A 147 7.96 14.69 -11.12
CA TYR A 147 8.10 14.50 -9.68
C TYR A 147 6.88 13.80 -9.05
N ASN A 148 5.68 14.08 -9.54
CA ASN A 148 4.44 13.47 -9.04
C ASN A 148 4.22 12.02 -9.51
N ASP A 149 5.01 11.54 -10.46
CA ASP A 149 4.91 10.21 -11.03
C ASP A 149 6.01 9.26 -10.53
N LEU A 150 6.81 9.72 -9.55
CA LEU A 150 7.85 8.89 -8.94
C LEU A 150 7.23 7.70 -8.22
N GLY A 151 7.57 6.50 -8.69
CA GLY A 151 7.03 5.24 -8.19
C GLY A 151 7.16 4.13 -9.22
N ILE A 152 6.45 3.02 -9.00
CA ILE A 152 6.43 1.92 -9.97
C ILE A 152 5.54 2.33 -11.14
N GLN A 153 6.15 2.44 -12.32
CA GLN A 153 5.45 2.69 -13.58
C GLN A 153 5.11 1.38 -14.27
N LYS A 154 3.91 1.32 -14.83
CA LYS A 154 3.43 0.17 -15.57
C LYS A 154 3.40 0.50 -17.05
N ILE A 155 4.18 -0.21 -17.84
CA ILE A 155 4.29 0.01 -19.29
C ILE A 155 3.66 -1.18 -20.01
N LYS A 156 2.66 -0.89 -20.87
CA LYS A 156 2.07 -1.92 -21.72
C LYS A 156 3.12 -2.46 -22.69
N ASN A 157 3.28 -3.75 -22.71
CA ASN A 157 4.20 -4.40 -23.64
C ASN A 157 3.52 -4.63 -24.99
N GLU A 158 4.02 -3.96 -26.02
CA GLU A 158 3.60 -4.14 -27.42
C GLU A 158 4.67 -4.89 -28.25
N TRP A 159 5.83 -5.23 -27.65
CA TRP A 159 6.99 -5.81 -28.33
C TRP A 159 7.26 -7.23 -27.81
N LYS A 160 6.53 -8.20 -28.35
CA LYS A 160 6.63 -9.60 -27.94
C LYS A 160 7.90 -10.23 -28.50
N ASN A 161 8.62 -11.00 -27.66
CA ASN A 161 9.79 -11.80 -28.03
C ASN A 161 10.90 -11.04 -28.79
N GLN A 162 11.02 -9.75 -28.59
CA GLN A 162 12.02 -8.89 -29.24
C GLN A 162 13.04 -8.38 -28.23
N GLU A 163 14.26 -8.14 -28.70
CA GLU A 163 15.22 -7.32 -27.98
C GLU A 163 14.79 -5.86 -28.13
N ILE A 164 14.58 -5.16 -27.01
CA ILE A 164 14.20 -3.75 -27.05
C ILE A 164 15.28 -2.87 -26.46
N THR A 165 15.29 -1.61 -26.92
CA THR A 165 16.12 -0.54 -26.36
C THR A 165 15.26 0.38 -25.55
N LEU A 166 15.60 0.54 -24.28
CA LEU A 166 14.99 1.53 -23.39
C LEU A 166 15.87 2.78 -23.37
N THR A 167 15.26 3.95 -23.60
CA THR A 167 15.97 5.23 -23.58
C THR A 167 15.23 6.22 -22.71
N PHE A 168 15.98 7.07 -22.00
CA PHE A 168 15.45 8.14 -21.16
C PHE A 168 15.94 9.49 -21.70
N ASP A 169 15.03 10.42 -21.94
CA ASP A 169 15.33 11.83 -22.22
C ASP A 169 14.97 12.67 -21.01
N VAL A 170 15.99 13.23 -20.33
CA VAL A 170 15.84 13.97 -19.07
C VAL A 170 15.89 15.46 -19.36
N LYS A 171 14.84 16.17 -18.96
CA LYS A 171 14.77 17.65 -19.00
C LYS A 171 14.61 18.18 -17.58
N GLY A 172 15.26 19.31 -17.31
CA GLY A 172 15.32 19.89 -15.97
C GLY A 172 16.54 19.40 -15.18
N ASP A 173 16.47 19.48 -13.85
CA ASP A 173 17.57 19.20 -12.92
C ASP A 173 17.63 17.74 -12.43
N ALA A 174 16.79 16.88 -12.98
CA ALA A 174 16.73 15.48 -12.54
C ALA A 174 17.99 14.67 -12.86
N GLN A 175 18.40 13.84 -11.91
CA GLN A 175 19.50 12.89 -12.07
C GLN A 175 19.00 11.46 -11.79
N ILE A 176 19.33 10.54 -12.68
CA ILE A 176 19.06 9.10 -12.52
C ILE A 176 20.29 8.44 -11.89
N PHE A 177 20.19 8.07 -10.62
CA PHE A 177 21.36 7.59 -9.86
C PHE A 177 21.70 6.11 -10.07
N THR A 178 20.71 5.30 -10.45
CA THR A 178 20.91 3.85 -10.58
C THR A 178 20.31 3.35 -11.88
N ALA A 179 20.79 2.20 -12.34
CA ALA A 179 20.11 1.50 -13.43
C ALA A 179 18.62 1.29 -13.09
N PRO A 180 17.71 1.52 -14.05
CA PRO A 180 16.29 1.28 -13.84
C PRO A 180 16.02 -0.17 -13.50
N LEU A 181 15.12 -0.40 -12.56
CA LEU A 181 14.63 -1.72 -12.21
C LEU A 181 13.49 -2.07 -13.16
N LEU A 182 13.64 -3.14 -13.91
CA LEU A 182 12.63 -3.66 -14.84
C LEU A 182 12.19 -5.05 -14.41
N TYR A 183 10.89 -5.19 -14.18
CA TYR A 183 10.28 -6.43 -13.70
C TYR A 183 9.02 -6.74 -14.48
N TYR A 184 8.62 -8.00 -14.49
CA TYR A 184 7.28 -8.45 -14.84
C TYR A 184 6.65 -9.16 -13.67
N LEU A 185 5.31 -9.22 -13.65
CA LEU A 185 4.53 -9.87 -12.61
C LEU A 185 4.06 -11.23 -13.12
N ASP A 186 4.39 -12.29 -12.39
CA ASP A 186 3.78 -13.60 -12.55
C ASP A 186 2.35 -13.56 -11.99
N GLN A 187 1.43 -13.14 -12.85
CA GLN A 187 0.03 -12.88 -12.48
C GLN A 187 -0.67 -14.12 -11.97
N GLU A 188 -0.45 -15.27 -12.62
CA GLU A 188 -1.09 -16.53 -12.25
C GLU A 188 -0.63 -16.99 -10.86
N ASN A 189 0.69 -16.95 -10.61
CA ASN A 189 1.25 -17.30 -9.32
C ASN A 189 0.73 -16.38 -8.22
N LEU A 190 0.71 -15.06 -8.46
CA LEU A 190 0.16 -14.09 -7.51
C LEU A 190 -1.31 -14.39 -7.20
N GLU A 191 -2.15 -14.58 -8.22
CA GLU A 191 -3.59 -14.83 -8.04
C GLU A 191 -3.86 -16.11 -7.26
N ASN A 192 -3.13 -17.18 -7.55
CA ASN A 192 -3.24 -18.45 -6.83
C ASN A 192 -2.89 -18.28 -5.34
N ASN A 193 -1.87 -17.52 -5.04
CA ASN A 193 -1.46 -17.25 -3.65
C ASN A 193 -2.43 -16.30 -2.92
N LEU A 194 -2.98 -15.31 -3.60
CA LEU A 194 -4.01 -14.43 -3.01
C LEU A 194 -5.31 -15.20 -2.70
N LYS A 195 -5.67 -16.25 -3.46
CA LYS A 195 -6.80 -17.13 -3.13
C LYS A 195 -6.63 -17.78 -1.76
N THR A 196 -5.42 -18.24 -1.42
CA THR A 196 -5.13 -18.82 -0.10
C THR A 196 -5.39 -17.83 1.05
N LEU A 197 -5.07 -16.55 0.85
CA LEU A 197 -5.38 -15.51 1.83
C LEU A 197 -6.89 -15.22 1.91
N LYS A 198 -7.61 -15.27 0.77
CA LYS A 198 -9.07 -15.09 0.71
C LYS A 198 -9.84 -16.16 1.48
N GLU A 199 -9.38 -17.40 1.47
CA GLU A 199 -10.02 -18.50 2.21
C GLU A 199 -10.05 -18.29 3.72
N ASN A 200 -9.14 -17.49 4.23
CA ASN A 200 -8.96 -17.21 5.66
C ASN A 200 -9.25 -15.73 6.01
N GLU A 201 -10.21 -15.12 5.33
CA GLU A 201 -10.57 -13.72 5.52
C GLU A 201 -11.40 -13.50 6.80
N PHE A 202 -11.18 -12.34 7.41
CA PHE A 202 -12.00 -11.81 8.48
C PHE A 202 -13.33 -11.31 7.92
N LYS A 203 -14.43 -11.92 8.36
CA LYS A 203 -15.79 -11.59 7.94
C LYS A 203 -16.33 -10.44 8.77
N LEU A 204 -16.29 -9.24 8.22
CA LEU A 204 -16.82 -8.03 8.86
C LEU A 204 -18.33 -8.15 9.11
N LYS A 205 -18.76 -7.75 10.32
CA LYS A 205 -20.17 -7.66 10.70
C LYS A 205 -20.62 -6.20 10.92
N LYS A 206 -19.79 -5.40 11.59
CA LYS A 206 -20.08 -3.99 11.87
C LYS A 206 -18.80 -3.18 11.76
N VAL A 207 -18.93 -1.99 11.17
CA VAL A 207 -17.85 -1.00 11.04
C VAL A 207 -18.40 0.37 11.42
N SER A 208 -17.67 1.07 12.28
CA SER A 208 -17.85 2.49 12.57
C SER A 208 -16.48 3.14 12.75
N ASN A 209 -16.43 4.45 12.97
CA ASN A 209 -15.19 5.20 13.11
C ASN A 209 -14.30 4.72 14.28
N THR A 210 -14.89 4.15 15.33
CA THR A 210 -14.20 3.74 16.55
C THR A 210 -14.43 2.29 16.95
N TYR A 211 -15.21 1.55 16.15
CA TYR A 211 -15.56 0.16 16.48
C TYR A 211 -15.72 -0.68 15.21
N ILE A 212 -15.00 -1.79 15.18
CA ILE A 212 -15.05 -2.78 14.11
C ILE A 212 -15.21 -4.16 14.75
N ASN A 213 -16.13 -4.97 14.25
CA ASN A 213 -16.22 -6.36 14.67
C ASN A 213 -16.49 -7.31 13.50
N GLY A 214 -16.17 -8.57 13.74
CA GLY A 214 -16.42 -9.64 12.79
C GLY A 214 -16.01 -10.99 13.33
N THR A 215 -15.90 -11.96 12.44
CA THR A 215 -15.52 -13.33 12.77
C THR A 215 -14.44 -13.82 11.82
N VAL A 216 -13.59 -14.71 12.30
CA VAL A 216 -12.57 -15.40 11.51
C VAL A 216 -12.54 -16.87 11.91
N ASP A 217 -12.27 -17.75 10.93
CA ASP A 217 -12.09 -19.19 11.14
C ASP A 217 -10.60 -19.53 10.91
N VAL A 218 -9.88 -19.74 12.01
CA VAL A 218 -8.43 -20.00 12.01
C VAL A 218 -8.20 -21.48 11.83
N LYS A 219 -7.48 -21.89 10.79
CA LYS A 219 -7.28 -23.30 10.42
C LYS A 219 -6.06 -23.93 11.07
N ASP A 220 -5.10 -23.11 11.51
CA ASP A 220 -3.84 -23.55 12.07
C ASP A 220 -3.44 -22.65 13.24
N ASP A 221 -2.79 -23.22 14.24
CA ASP A 221 -2.12 -22.46 15.29
C ASP A 221 -0.97 -21.60 14.72
N ASN A 222 -0.55 -20.60 15.49
CA ASN A 222 0.52 -19.67 15.15
C ASN A 222 0.25 -18.71 13.98
N LYS A 223 -1.00 -18.56 13.60
CA LYS A 223 -1.41 -17.52 12.63
C LYS A 223 -1.65 -16.19 13.33
N VAL A 224 -1.49 -15.14 12.55
CA VAL A 224 -1.76 -13.76 12.96
C VAL A 224 -2.87 -13.20 12.07
N LEU A 225 -3.91 -12.67 12.67
CA LEU A 225 -4.88 -11.87 11.94
C LEU A 225 -4.22 -10.55 11.59
N PHE A 226 -3.88 -10.38 10.32
CA PHE A 226 -3.47 -9.11 9.73
C PHE A 226 -4.70 -8.25 9.47
N THR A 227 -4.60 -6.95 9.72
CA THR A 227 -5.62 -5.98 9.30
C THR A 227 -4.98 -4.82 8.56
N SER A 228 -5.73 -4.17 7.67
CA SER A 228 -5.29 -2.93 7.03
C SER A 228 -5.40 -1.69 7.94
N ILE A 229 -5.70 -1.87 9.24
CA ILE A 229 -5.70 -0.79 10.24
C ILE A 229 -4.26 -0.37 10.52
N PRO A 230 -3.91 0.93 10.43
CA PRO A 230 -2.66 1.44 10.97
C PRO A 230 -2.58 1.21 12.48
N TYR A 231 -1.43 0.73 12.95
CA TYR A 231 -1.21 0.52 14.39
C TYR A 231 -1.20 1.86 15.13
N ASP A 232 -2.03 1.94 16.17
CA ASP A 232 -2.03 3.04 17.13
C ASP A 232 -2.27 2.51 18.55
N LYS A 233 -1.73 3.21 19.55
CA LYS A 233 -1.85 2.84 20.98
C LYS A 233 -3.30 2.94 21.51
N GLY A 234 -4.16 3.66 20.81
CA GLY A 234 -5.59 3.81 21.13
C GLY A 234 -6.43 2.57 20.84
N TRP A 235 -5.92 1.64 20.02
CA TRP A 235 -6.65 0.41 19.72
C TRP A 235 -6.60 -0.58 20.87
N THR A 236 -7.78 -1.07 21.24
CA THR A 236 -7.99 -2.24 22.12
C THR A 236 -8.68 -3.32 21.32
N VAL A 237 -8.15 -4.55 21.39
CA VAL A 237 -8.74 -5.70 20.69
C VAL A 237 -9.22 -6.73 21.70
N LYS A 238 -10.43 -7.25 21.45
CA LYS A 238 -11.01 -8.36 22.21
C LYS A 238 -11.21 -9.56 21.27
N VAL A 239 -10.85 -10.72 21.72
CA VAL A 239 -11.11 -12.01 21.08
C VAL A 239 -12.02 -12.79 22.00
N ASP A 240 -13.20 -13.19 21.52
CA ASP A 240 -14.23 -13.90 22.28
C ASP A 240 -14.54 -13.19 23.62
N GLY A 241 -14.62 -11.86 23.57
CA GLY A 241 -14.90 -10.99 24.71
C GLY A 241 -13.71 -10.71 25.64
N LYS A 242 -12.56 -11.37 25.47
CA LYS A 242 -11.37 -11.17 26.31
C LYS A 242 -10.37 -10.23 25.60
N LYS A 243 -9.85 -9.24 26.33
CA LYS A 243 -8.79 -8.35 25.83
C LYS A 243 -7.51 -9.13 25.54
N VAL A 244 -6.94 -8.88 24.35
CA VAL A 244 -5.71 -9.54 23.90
C VAL A 244 -4.62 -8.52 23.57
N LYS A 245 -3.37 -9.01 23.51
CA LYS A 245 -2.23 -8.17 23.12
C LYS A 245 -2.25 -7.93 21.61
N VAL A 246 -2.18 -6.66 21.24
CA VAL A 246 -2.04 -6.21 19.86
C VAL A 246 -0.58 -6.27 19.43
N GLN A 247 -0.33 -6.65 18.18
CA GLN A 247 0.99 -6.65 17.56
C GLN A 247 1.07 -5.57 16.49
N LYS A 248 2.23 -4.95 16.36
CA LYS A 248 2.55 -4.04 15.26
C LYS A 248 3.25 -4.83 14.17
N LEU A 249 2.53 -5.14 13.09
CA LEU A 249 3.04 -5.90 11.96
C LEU A 249 3.67 -4.97 10.93
N TYR A 250 4.81 -5.39 10.36
CA TYR A 250 5.51 -4.65 9.30
C TYR A 250 5.74 -3.17 9.65
N ASN A 251 5.97 -2.88 10.93
CA ASN A 251 6.11 -1.51 11.48
C ASN A 251 4.94 -0.55 11.21
N THR A 252 3.81 -1.04 10.72
CA THR A 252 2.72 -0.18 10.23
C THR A 252 1.34 -0.67 10.68
N PHE A 253 1.06 -1.96 10.57
CA PHE A 253 -0.30 -2.48 10.67
C PHE A 253 -0.60 -3.14 12.00
N LEU A 254 -1.88 -3.16 12.34
CA LEU A 254 -2.38 -3.83 13.53
C LEU A 254 -2.62 -5.31 13.25
N GLY A 255 -2.10 -6.18 14.13
CA GLY A 255 -2.33 -7.61 14.08
C GLY A 255 -2.65 -8.22 15.43
N VAL A 256 -3.26 -9.41 15.38
CA VAL A 256 -3.64 -10.18 16.58
C VAL A 256 -3.31 -11.65 16.38
N LYS A 257 -2.54 -12.22 17.29
CA LYS A 257 -2.27 -13.67 17.28
C LYS A 257 -3.51 -14.43 17.74
N LEU A 258 -3.94 -15.40 16.95
CA LEU A 258 -5.09 -16.26 17.24
C LEU A 258 -4.65 -17.72 17.28
N LYS A 259 -5.38 -18.53 18.04
CA LYS A 259 -5.28 -20.00 18.03
C LYS A 259 -6.19 -20.57 16.95
N GLU A 260 -6.07 -21.86 16.70
CA GLU A 260 -7.02 -22.59 15.84
C GLU A 260 -8.45 -22.49 16.41
N GLY A 261 -9.43 -22.34 15.52
CA GLY A 261 -10.85 -22.26 15.86
C GLY A 261 -11.58 -21.03 15.25
N LYS A 262 -12.86 -20.94 15.55
CA LYS A 262 -13.70 -19.81 15.17
C LYS A 262 -13.70 -18.75 16.25
N HIS A 263 -13.30 -17.53 15.90
CA HIS A 263 -13.20 -16.42 16.83
C HIS A 263 -14.08 -15.24 16.42
N LYS A 264 -14.67 -14.58 17.43
CA LYS A 264 -15.24 -13.23 17.31
C LYS A 264 -14.15 -12.25 17.72
N VAL A 265 -13.82 -11.31 16.82
CA VAL A 265 -12.82 -10.27 17.09
C VAL A 265 -13.46 -8.90 17.03
N GLU A 266 -13.15 -8.08 18.02
CA GLU A 266 -13.69 -6.73 18.21
C GLU A 266 -12.52 -5.75 18.38
N PHE A 267 -12.53 -4.67 17.60
CA PHE A 267 -11.54 -3.59 17.64
C PHE A 267 -12.25 -2.34 18.14
N GLU A 268 -11.77 -1.75 19.22
CA GLU A 268 -12.30 -0.53 19.85
C GLU A 268 -11.20 0.53 19.88
N TYR A 269 -11.45 1.71 19.33
CA TYR A 269 -10.51 2.83 19.35
C TYR A 269 -10.93 3.87 20.39
N SER A 270 -9.95 4.31 21.16
CA SER A 270 -10.07 5.44 22.07
C SER A 270 -8.83 6.31 21.96
N THR A 271 -9.02 7.57 21.61
CA THR A 271 -7.92 8.52 21.45
C THR A 271 -7.05 8.55 22.71
N PRO A 272 -5.74 8.28 22.61
CA PRO A 272 -4.83 8.33 23.75
C PRO A 272 -4.85 9.72 24.42
N GLY A 273 -4.93 9.73 25.75
CA GLY A 273 -4.96 10.96 26.54
C GLY A 273 -6.33 11.65 26.64
N LEU A 274 -7.33 11.30 25.79
CA LEU A 274 -8.64 11.97 25.79
C LEU A 274 -9.31 11.90 27.17
N LYS A 275 -9.37 10.72 27.79
CA LYS A 275 -9.99 10.56 29.12
C LYS A 275 -9.29 11.39 30.19
N LEU A 276 -7.95 11.38 30.19
CA LEU A 276 -7.15 12.16 31.13
C LEU A 276 -7.34 13.67 30.90
N GLY A 277 -7.25 14.14 29.67
CA GLY A 277 -7.47 15.54 29.33
C GLY A 277 -8.86 16.03 29.68
N THR A 278 -9.89 15.24 29.38
CA THR A 278 -11.27 15.56 29.78
C THR A 278 -11.44 15.65 31.28
N SER A 279 -10.83 14.73 32.06
CA SER A 279 -10.88 14.77 33.52
C SER A 279 -10.20 16.02 34.09
N ILE A 280 -9.03 16.37 33.58
CA ILE A 280 -8.31 17.59 33.98
C ILE A 280 -9.16 18.83 33.66
N SER A 281 -9.75 18.91 32.47
CA SER A 281 -10.59 20.04 32.08
C SER A 281 -11.81 20.20 32.98
N ILE A 282 -12.49 19.09 33.32
CA ILE A 282 -13.64 19.13 34.24
C ILE A 282 -13.21 19.61 35.64
N ILE A 283 -12.11 19.07 36.18
CA ILE A 283 -11.58 19.50 37.49
C ILE A 283 -11.25 21.00 37.46
N SER A 284 -10.58 21.50 36.41
CA SER A 284 -10.23 22.90 36.27
C SER A 284 -11.47 23.81 36.24
N ILE A 285 -12.52 23.42 35.53
CA ILE A 285 -13.78 24.15 35.48
C ILE A 285 -14.43 24.20 36.87
N VAL A 286 -14.45 23.10 37.59
CA VAL A 286 -15.02 23.04 38.97
C VAL A 286 -14.24 23.96 39.91
N LEU A 287 -12.91 23.91 39.89
CA LEU A 287 -12.06 24.76 40.69
C LEU A 287 -12.25 26.27 40.37
N MET A 288 -12.41 26.61 39.10
CA MET A 288 -12.70 27.98 38.67
C MET A 288 -14.05 28.47 39.22
N ILE A 289 -15.07 27.63 39.16
CA ILE A 289 -16.41 27.96 39.68
C ILE A 289 -16.35 28.17 41.20
N LEU A 290 -15.62 27.32 41.93
CA LEU A 290 -15.44 27.47 43.39
C LEU A 290 -14.72 28.75 43.73
N TYR A 291 -13.63 29.08 42.99
CA TYR A 291 -12.90 30.31 43.15
C TYR A 291 -13.77 31.56 42.96
N LEU A 292 -14.54 31.61 41.85
CA LEU A 292 -15.46 32.74 41.57
C LEU A 292 -16.60 32.87 42.58
N LYS A 293 -17.06 31.76 43.18
CA LYS A 293 -18.04 31.85 44.30
C LYS A 293 -17.39 32.45 45.54
N HIS A 294 -16.18 32.02 45.89
CA HIS A 294 -15.47 32.52 47.05
C HIS A 294 -15.20 34.04 46.94
N GLU A 295 -14.84 34.55 45.77
CA GLU A 295 -14.65 35.99 45.55
C GLU A 295 -15.93 36.81 45.70
N LYS A 296 -17.12 36.21 45.49
CA LYS A 296 -18.39 36.92 45.63
C LYS A 296 -18.92 36.96 47.06
N GLU A 297 -18.34 36.19 47.96
CA GLU A 297 -18.68 36.15 49.39
C GLU A 297 -17.87 37.11 50.24
N PHE A 298 -16.88 37.77 49.64
CA PHE A 298 -16.10 38.87 50.20
C PHE A 298 -16.41 40.20 49.50
#